data_ea2e44f35194f9bea2e932f129f6a9ad
#
_entry.id   ea2e44f35194f9bea2e932f129f6a9ad
#
_cell.length_a   1.000
_cell.length_b   1.000
_cell.length_c   1.000
_cell.angle_alpha   90.00
_cell.angle_beta   90.00
_cell.angle_gamma   90.00
#
_symmetry.space_group_name_H-M   'P 1'
#
loop_
_entity.id
_entity.type
_entity.pdbx_description
1 polymer ?
#
loop_
_entity_poly.entity_id
_entity_poly.type
_entity_poly.pdbx_seq_one_letter_code
_entity_poly.pdbx_strand_id
1 'polypeptide(L)'
;MKGKGDFIRGVIKYKKMVYFLTSLLICLGVYGLFKINKNEYPAFEIKEGLVVGLYPGATASQVEEQLTTPLENLLFSFSEVSRSTYSYSKDGICYIYVIVDAPVSKKDEVWSKIKLKLNSYRKLLPPGVLAVEVLDDFSSISSVLIAMESDDKGHSEMMEYAEDLEGRLKE
;
A
#
# COMPACT_ATOMS: atom_id res chain seq x y z
N MET A 1 -10.32 22.24 -55.50
CA MET A 1 -9.41 21.09 -55.31
C MET A 1 -7.93 21.42 -55.58
N LYS A 2 -7.43 22.64 -55.30
CA LYS A 2 -6.03 23.08 -55.57
C LYS A 2 -4.99 22.74 -54.48
N GLY A 3 -5.37 22.32 -53.27
CA GLY A 3 -4.44 22.19 -52.14
C GLY A 3 -3.63 20.89 -52.03
N LYS A 4 -4.10 19.75 -52.60
CA LYS A 4 -3.40 18.46 -52.47
C LYS A 4 -2.16 18.35 -53.39
N GLY A 5 -2.20 18.94 -54.59
CA GLY A 5 -1.08 18.90 -55.51
C GLY A 5 0.10 19.76 -55.09
N ASP A 6 -0.17 20.90 -54.46
CA ASP A 6 0.88 21.82 -53.98
C ASP A 6 1.61 21.29 -52.76
N PHE A 7 0.88 20.60 -51.87
CA PHE A 7 1.48 19.91 -50.72
C PHE A 7 2.45 18.80 -51.14
N ILE A 8 2.02 17.95 -52.07
CA ILE A 8 2.85 16.85 -52.61
C ILE A 8 4.13 17.39 -53.30
N ARG A 9 4.00 18.45 -54.07
CA ARG A 9 5.16 19.10 -54.70
C ARG A 9 6.12 19.70 -53.66
N GLY A 10 5.59 20.27 -52.59
CA GLY A 10 6.39 20.79 -51.49
C GLY A 10 7.20 19.69 -50.79
N VAL A 11 6.56 18.55 -50.48
CA VAL A 11 7.22 17.38 -49.85
C VAL A 11 8.34 16.84 -50.73
N ILE A 12 8.12 16.72 -52.07
CA ILE A 12 9.15 16.23 -52.98
C ILE A 12 10.31 17.24 -53.13
N LYS A 13 10.03 18.52 -53.14
CA LYS A 13 11.05 19.59 -53.22
C LYS A 13 11.96 19.60 -52.01
N TYR A 14 11.40 19.37 -50.80
CA TYR A 14 12.12 19.41 -49.51
C TYR A 14 12.33 18.01 -48.92
N LYS A 15 12.51 16.99 -49.74
CA LYS A 15 12.64 15.58 -49.31
C LYS A 15 13.65 15.36 -48.18
N LYS A 16 14.78 16.07 -48.20
CA LYS A 16 15.80 15.98 -47.14
C LYS A 16 15.28 16.45 -45.79
N MET A 17 14.47 17.51 -45.79
CA MET A 17 13.88 18.07 -44.59
C MET A 17 12.79 17.16 -44.03
N VAL A 18 12.01 16.51 -44.92
CA VAL A 18 11.01 15.52 -44.53
C VAL A 18 11.67 14.30 -43.91
N TYR A 19 12.73 13.77 -44.48
CA TYR A 19 13.47 12.64 -43.92
C TYR A 19 14.07 12.97 -42.55
N PHE A 20 14.63 14.18 -42.38
CA PHE A 20 15.15 14.63 -41.10
C PHE A 20 14.05 14.70 -40.02
N LEU A 21 12.90 15.29 -40.37
CA LEU A 21 11.75 15.39 -39.44
C LEU A 21 11.19 14.02 -39.05
N THR A 22 11.08 13.11 -40.06
CA THR A 22 10.60 11.73 -39.79
C THR A 22 11.58 10.95 -38.90
N SER A 23 12.87 11.08 -39.19
CA SER A 23 13.91 10.46 -38.32
C SER A 23 13.86 10.99 -36.91
N LEU A 24 13.69 12.30 -36.72
CA LEU A 24 13.57 12.93 -35.39
C LEU A 24 12.33 12.40 -34.68
N LEU A 25 11.19 12.28 -35.36
CA LEU A 25 9.95 11.72 -34.77
C LEU A 25 10.12 10.25 -34.35
N ILE A 26 10.81 9.45 -35.15
CA ILE A 26 11.10 8.04 -34.83
C ILE A 26 12.00 7.97 -33.56
N CYS A 27 13.06 8.78 -33.51
CA CYS A 27 13.96 8.84 -32.37
C CYS A 27 13.23 9.25 -31.08
N LEU A 28 12.33 10.26 -31.15
CA LEU A 28 11.51 10.68 -30.02
C LEU A 28 10.52 9.60 -29.60
N GLY A 29 9.93 8.88 -30.54
CA GLY A 29 9.03 7.76 -30.26
C GLY A 29 9.76 6.62 -29.55
N VAL A 30 10.92 6.23 -30.04
CA VAL A 30 11.77 5.20 -29.39
C VAL A 30 12.21 5.64 -28.00
N TYR A 31 12.66 6.89 -27.84
CA TYR A 31 13.00 7.44 -26.53
C TYR A 31 11.82 7.42 -25.56
N GLY A 32 10.61 7.78 -26.03
CA GLY A 32 9.38 7.72 -25.27
C GLY A 32 9.08 6.31 -24.76
N LEU A 33 9.24 5.28 -25.63
CA LEU A 33 9.00 3.89 -25.26
C LEU A 33 9.92 3.39 -24.12
N PHE A 34 11.16 3.87 -24.07
CA PHE A 34 12.08 3.53 -22.97
C PHE A 34 11.79 4.28 -21.68
N LYS A 35 11.15 5.45 -21.76
CA LYS A 35 10.89 6.29 -20.59
C LYS A 35 9.49 6.08 -19.98
N ILE A 36 8.57 5.47 -20.70
CA ILE A 36 7.25 5.13 -20.16
C ILE A 36 7.40 4.03 -19.11
N ASN A 37 6.95 4.31 -17.89
CA ASN A 37 6.81 3.29 -16.87
C ASN A 37 5.84 2.22 -17.35
N LYS A 38 6.33 0.99 -17.48
CA LYS A 38 5.56 -0.17 -17.94
C LYS A 38 4.87 -0.89 -16.76
N ASN A 39 4.43 -0.15 -15.76
CA ASN A 39 3.64 -0.74 -14.69
C ASN A 39 2.24 -1.02 -15.23
N GLU A 40 1.85 -2.27 -15.21
CA GLU A 40 0.53 -2.76 -15.67
C GLU A 40 -0.60 -2.16 -14.84
N TYR A 41 -0.32 -1.85 -13.58
CA TYR A 41 -1.22 -1.12 -12.69
C TYR A 41 -0.52 0.13 -12.15
N PRO A 42 -1.25 1.27 -12.04
CA PRO A 42 -0.73 2.40 -11.30
C PRO A 42 -0.40 1.94 -9.89
N ALA A 43 0.75 2.34 -9.35
CA ALA A 43 1.07 2.07 -7.96
C ALA A 43 0.00 2.74 -7.09
N PHE A 44 -0.93 1.95 -6.56
CA PHE A 44 -1.89 2.42 -5.57
C PHE A 44 -1.12 2.66 -4.27
N GLU A 45 -1.03 3.91 -3.88
CA GLU A 45 -0.49 4.27 -2.59
C GLU A 45 -1.54 4.01 -1.52
N ILE A 46 -1.49 2.86 -0.88
CA ILE A 46 -2.31 2.61 0.30
C ILE A 46 -1.69 3.43 1.44
N LYS A 47 -2.32 4.53 1.77
CA LYS A 47 -1.93 5.44 2.86
C LYS A 47 -2.58 5.06 4.19
N GLU A 48 -3.32 3.96 4.19
CA GLU A 48 -4.07 3.47 5.34
C GLU A 48 -3.29 2.39 6.08
N GLY A 49 -3.46 2.36 7.37
CA GLY A 49 -3.03 1.29 8.26
C GLY A 49 -4.08 1.04 9.31
N LEU A 50 -4.05 -0.11 9.94
CA LEU A 50 -4.99 -0.51 10.98
C LEU A 50 -4.25 -0.70 12.30
N VAL A 51 -4.72 -0.03 13.33
CA VAL A 51 -4.31 -0.30 14.71
C VAL A 51 -5.42 -1.09 15.39
N VAL A 52 -5.09 -2.27 15.89
CA VAL A 52 -6.02 -3.15 16.61
C VAL A 52 -5.61 -3.22 18.06
N GLY A 53 -6.53 -2.93 18.95
CA GLY A 53 -6.35 -3.08 20.39
C GLY A 53 -7.26 -4.15 20.98
N LEU A 54 -6.70 -5.05 21.79
CA LEU A 54 -7.43 -6.14 22.46
C LEU A 54 -7.55 -5.86 23.96
N TYR A 55 -8.79 -5.76 24.44
CA TYR A 55 -9.11 -5.55 25.85
C TYR A 55 -10.22 -6.52 26.29
N PRO A 56 -9.92 -7.81 26.48
CA PRO A 56 -10.92 -8.83 26.80
C PRO A 56 -11.67 -8.52 28.09
N GLY A 57 -12.98 -8.76 28.08
CA GLY A 57 -13.85 -8.53 29.20
C GLY A 57 -14.34 -7.10 29.41
N ALA A 58 -13.80 -6.13 28.66
CA ALA A 58 -14.30 -4.76 28.64
C ALA A 58 -15.52 -4.62 27.73
N THR A 59 -16.49 -3.81 28.11
CA THR A 59 -17.61 -3.42 27.24
C THR A 59 -17.15 -2.42 26.17
N ALA A 60 -17.89 -2.26 25.08
CA ALA A 60 -17.57 -1.31 24.02
C ALA A 60 -17.33 0.12 24.54
N SER A 61 -18.12 0.58 25.52
CA SER A 61 -17.94 1.89 26.16
C SER A 61 -16.63 1.99 26.94
N GLN A 62 -16.24 0.92 27.66
CA GLN A 62 -14.97 0.88 28.37
C GLN A 62 -13.78 0.82 27.41
N VAL A 63 -13.91 0.06 26.32
CA VAL A 63 -12.90 0.02 25.25
C VAL A 63 -12.73 1.40 24.64
N GLU A 64 -13.82 2.10 24.34
CA GLU A 64 -13.81 3.45 23.79
C GLU A 64 -13.07 4.43 24.71
N GLU A 65 -13.46 4.49 25.97
CA GLU A 65 -12.94 5.45 26.92
C GLU A 65 -11.49 5.16 27.34
N GLN A 66 -11.17 3.87 27.59
CA GLN A 66 -9.91 3.49 28.20
C GLN A 66 -8.83 3.04 27.21
N LEU A 67 -9.20 2.70 25.97
CA LEU A 67 -8.28 2.20 24.96
C LEU A 67 -8.33 3.04 23.69
N THR A 68 -9.50 3.18 23.06
CA THR A 68 -9.63 3.83 21.75
C THR A 68 -9.27 5.31 21.81
N THR A 69 -9.92 6.08 22.68
CA THR A 69 -9.68 7.52 22.83
C THR A 69 -8.23 7.86 23.20
N PRO A 70 -7.56 7.16 24.14
CA PRO A 70 -6.14 7.39 24.41
C PRO A 70 -5.23 7.07 23.21
N LEU A 71 -5.52 6.00 22.45
CA LEU A 71 -4.75 5.65 21.26
C LEU A 71 -4.96 6.66 20.12
N GLU A 72 -6.19 7.14 19.91
CA GLU A 72 -6.47 8.19 18.95
C GLU A 72 -5.73 9.49 19.29
N ASN A 73 -5.77 9.91 20.53
CA ASN A 73 -5.04 11.11 20.99
C ASN A 73 -3.54 10.98 20.73
N LEU A 74 -3.00 9.78 20.96
CA LEU A 74 -1.60 9.49 20.66
C LEU A 74 -1.33 9.58 19.15
N LEU A 75 -2.18 8.98 18.30
CA LEU A 75 -2.05 8.98 16.85
C LEU A 75 -2.18 10.40 16.28
N PHE A 76 -3.14 11.20 16.77
CA PHE A 76 -3.30 12.60 16.37
C PHE A 76 -2.19 13.53 16.86
N SER A 77 -1.28 13.05 17.72
CA SER A 77 -0.07 13.79 18.08
C SER A 77 0.95 13.85 16.94
N PHE A 78 0.81 12.98 15.92
CA PHE A 78 1.63 13.01 14.73
C PHE A 78 1.01 13.94 13.68
N SER A 79 1.80 14.86 13.16
CA SER A 79 1.35 15.83 12.13
C SER A 79 1.00 15.16 10.80
N GLU A 80 1.56 13.98 10.56
CA GLU A 80 1.39 13.17 9.36
C GLU A 80 0.11 12.31 9.38
N VAL A 81 -0.56 12.21 10.54
CA VAL A 81 -1.82 11.48 10.64
C VAL A 81 -2.98 12.39 10.24
N SER A 82 -3.73 11.94 9.24
CA SER A 82 -4.88 12.68 8.71
C SER A 82 -6.04 12.72 9.71
N ARG A 83 -6.77 13.82 9.69
CA ARG A 83 -8.03 13.95 10.45
C ARG A 83 -9.16 13.07 9.92
N SER A 84 -8.99 12.45 8.77
CA SER A 84 -9.91 11.45 8.21
C SER A 84 -9.74 10.05 8.84
N THR A 85 -8.81 9.90 9.78
CA THR A 85 -8.67 8.72 10.64
C THR A 85 -9.97 8.47 11.41
N TYR A 86 -10.43 7.24 11.46
CA TYR A 86 -11.68 6.84 12.13
C TYR A 86 -11.50 5.53 12.90
N SER A 87 -12.35 5.32 13.87
CA SER A 87 -12.26 4.16 14.77
C SER A 87 -13.60 3.47 14.99
N TYR A 88 -13.54 2.22 15.48
CA TYR A 88 -14.66 1.43 15.95
C TYR A 88 -14.28 0.74 17.25
N SER A 89 -15.14 0.86 18.26
CA SER A 89 -15.04 0.13 19.51
C SER A 89 -16.14 -0.90 19.62
N LYS A 90 -15.75 -2.13 19.95
CA LYS A 90 -16.64 -3.25 20.25
C LYS A 90 -16.26 -3.85 21.58
N ASP A 91 -17.08 -4.78 22.11
CA ASP A 91 -16.76 -5.50 23.34
C ASP A 91 -15.44 -6.24 23.18
N GLY A 92 -14.46 -5.87 24.00
CA GLY A 92 -13.15 -6.49 24.05
C GLY A 92 -12.15 -6.08 22.94
N ILE A 93 -12.53 -5.24 21.98
CA ILE A 93 -11.65 -4.92 20.85
C ILE A 93 -11.90 -3.52 20.28
N CYS A 94 -10.84 -2.83 19.85
CA CYS A 94 -10.93 -1.62 19.07
C CYS A 94 -10.20 -1.75 17.72
N TYR A 95 -10.67 -1.01 16.74
CA TYR A 95 -10.08 -0.86 15.41
C TYR A 95 -9.93 0.62 15.11
N ILE A 96 -8.73 1.07 14.79
CA ILE A 96 -8.46 2.45 14.38
C ILE A 96 -7.85 2.42 12.99
N TYR A 97 -8.57 2.93 12.01
CA TYR A 97 -8.12 3.08 10.62
C TYR A 97 -7.36 4.37 10.48
N VAL A 98 -6.05 4.27 10.45
CA VAL A 98 -5.13 5.41 10.43
C VAL A 98 -4.79 5.75 9.00
N ILE A 99 -5.07 6.99 8.61
CA ILE A 99 -4.73 7.52 7.29
C ILE A 99 -3.52 8.44 7.45
N VAL A 100 -2.43 8.15 6.72
CA VAL A 100 -1.19 8.92 6.78
C VAL A 100 -1.06 9.81 5.56
N ASP A 101 -1.02 11.13 5.76
CA ASP A 101 -0.79 12.15 4.74
C ASP A 101 0.73 12.44 4.60
N ALA A 102 1.50 11.44 4.18
CA ALA A 102 2.92 11.57 3.93
C ALA A 102 3.27 11.19 2.48
N PRO A 103 4.37 11.77 1.92
CA PRO A 103 4.91 11.28 0.65
C PRO A 103 5.31 9.81 0.75
N VAL A 104 5.15 9.04 -0.35
CA VAL A 104 5.45 7.59 -0.41
C VAL A 104 6.82 7.25 0.16
N SER A 105 7.83 8.07 -0.17
CA SER A 105 9.21 7.86 0.28
C SER A 105 9.41 7.97 1.80
N LYS A 106 8.45 8.54 2.53
CA LYS A 106 8.52 8.72 4.00
C LYS A 106 7.50 7.89 4.76
N LYS A 107 6.64 7.15 4.06
CA LYS A 107 5.57 6.35 4.65
C LYS A 107 6.11 5.37 5.69
N ASP A 108 7.12 4.59 5.33
CA ASP A 108 7.71 3.57 6.21
C ASP A 108 8.37 4.18 7.45
N GLU A 109 8.97 5.37 7.30
CA GLU A 109 9.54 6.12 8.42
C GLU A 109 8.44 6.57 9.40
N VAL A 110 7.32 7.08 8.89
CA VAL A 110 6.17 7.50 9.71
C VAL A 110 5.57 6.31 10.44
N TRP A 111 5.32 5.19 9.75
CA TRP A 111 4.81 3.98 10.38
C TRP A 111 5.76 3.41 11.44
N SER A 112 7.06 3.45 11.20
CA SER A 112 8.06 3.04 12.17
C SER A 112 8.02 3.91 13.44
N LYS A 113 7.85 5.23 13.29
CA LYS A 113 7.67 6.15 14.43
C LYS A 113 6.38 5.87 15.19
N ILE A 114 5.27 5.63 14.50
CA ILE A 114 3.98 5.28 15.10
C ILE A 114 4.10 3.98 15.90
N LYS A 115 4.67 2.92 15.32
CA LYS A 115 4.90 1.62 16.00
C LYS A 115 5.75 1.78 17.27
N LEU A 116 6.86 2.52 17.18
CA LEU A 116 7.73 2.81 18.32
C LEU A 116 6.98 3.53 19.46
N LYS A 117 6.20 4.53 19.10
CA LYS A 117 5.44 5.33 20.08
C LYS A 117 4.34 4.51 20.72
N LEU A 118 3.58 3.74 19.93
CA LEU A 118 2.54 2.84 20.43
C LEU A 118 3.11 1.77 21.36
N ASN A 119 4.25 1.18 21.01
CA ASN A 119 4.91 0.19 21.85
C ASN A 119 5.37 0.78 23.20
N SER A 120 5.85 2.01 23.20
CA SER A 120 6.19 2.73 24.44
C SER A 120 4.93 3.06 25.26
N TYR A 121 3.82 3.39 24.60
CA TYR A 121 2.56 3.76 25.23
C TYR A 121 1.81 2.57 25.83
N ARG A 122 2.06 1.34 25.34
CA ARG A 122 1.48 0.10 25.93
C ARG A 122 1.65 0.01 27.44
N LYS A 123 2.75 0.53 27.99
CA LYS A 123 3.03 0.53 29.43
C LYS A 123 2.11 1.46 30.24
N LEU A 124 1.45 2.39 29.57
CA LEU A 124 0.55 3.37 30.18
C LEU A 124 -0.93 2.98 30.05
N LEU A 125 -1.21 1.92 29.26
CA LEU A 125 -2.57 1.41 29.09
C LEU A 125 -3.07 0.68 30.34
N PRO A 126 -4.39 0.58 30.54
CA PRO A 126 -4.98 -0.11 31.69
C PRO A 126 -4.53 -1.57 31.80
N PRO A 127 -4.40 -2.10 33.01
CA PRO A 127 -4.17 -3.51 33.20
C PRO A 127 -5.36 -4.31 32.65
N GLY A 128 -5.10 -5.25 31.76
CA GLY A 128 -6.12 -6.03 31.05
C GLY A 128 -6.09 -5.83 29.53
N VAL A 129 -5.45 -4.78 29.02
CA VAL A 129 -5.15 -4.67 27.60
C VAL A 129 -4.07 -5.70 27.24
N LEU A 130 -4.44 -6.69 26.42
CA LEU A 130 -3.53 -7.78 26.05
C LEU A 130 -2.55 -7.37 24.96
N ALA A 131 -3.05 -6.72 23.92
CA ALA A 131 -2.25 -6.38 22.75
C ALA A 131 -2.72 -5.09 22.09
N VAL A 132 -1.77 -4.38 21.51
CA VAL A 132 -2.01 -3.32 20.53
C VAL A 132 -1.09 -3.60 19.36
N GLU A 133 -1.65 -3.93 18.20
CA GLU A 133 -0.91 -4.31 17.00
C GLU A 133 -1.16 -3.30 15.87
N VAL A 134 -0.15 -3.06 15.05
CA VAL A 134 -0.21 -2.15 13.91
C VAL A 134 -0.01 -2.94 12.63
N LEU A 135 -1.03 -2.94 11.80
CA LEU A 135 -1.05 -3.52 10.47
C LEU A 135 -0.95 -2.37 9.46
N ASP A 136 0.23 -2.12 8.92
CA ASP A 136 0.50 -1.02 7.97
C ASP A 136 0.81 -1.51 6.57
N ASP A 137 0.89 -2.83 6.38
CA ASP A 137 1.17 -3.45 5.09
C ASP A 137 -0.09 -4.11 4.50
N PHE A 138 -0.95 -3.28 3.93
CA PHE A 138 -2.05 -3.75 3.08
C PHE A 138 -1.65 -3.83 1.60
N SER A 139 -0.40 -3.52 1.27
CA SER A 139 0.08 -3.44 -0.12
C SER A 139 0.57 -4.77 -0.67
N SER A 140 0.80 -5.77 0.16
CA SER A 140 1.10 -7.12 -0.29
C SER A 140 -0.18 -7.81 -0.78
N ILE A 141 -0.62 -7.40 -1.98
CA ILE A 141 -1.66 -8.13 -2.70
C ILE A 141 -1.05 -9.49 -3.06
N SER A 142 -1.57 -10.56 -2.46
CA SER A 142 -1.21 -11.91 -2.84
C SER A 142 -1.56 -12.12 -4.30
N SER A 143 -0.58 -12.19 -5.17
CA SER A 143 -0.79 -12.39 -6.62
C SER A 143 -1.31 -13.80 -6.90
N VAL A 144 -1.05 -14.74 -6.00
CA VAL A 144 -1.46 -16.13 -6.12
C VAL A 144 -1.94 -16.64 -4.76
N LEU A 145 -3.13 -17.23 -4.72
CA LEU A 145 -3.65 -17.97 -3.57
C LEU A 145 -3.67 -19.46 -3.92
N ILE A 146 -2.91 -20.28 -3.21
CA ILE A 146 -2.87 -21.74 -3.41
C ILE A 146 -3.50 -22.40 -2.20
N ALA A 147 -4.57 -23.16 -2.42
CA ALA A 147 -5.15 -24.02 -1.41
C ALA A 147 -4.54 -25.43 -1.54
N MET A 148 -4.07 -25.97 -0.44
CA MET A 148 -3.56 -27.33 -0.37
C MET A 148 -4.49 -28.19 0.47
N GLU A 149 -4.90 -29.34 -0.05
CA GLU A 149 -5.75 -30.30 0.61
C GLU A 149 -5.15 -31.69 0.55
N SER A 150 -5.24 -32.46 1.62
CA SER A 150 -4.79 -33.86 1.68
C SER A 150 -5.65 -34.62 2.68
N ASP A 151 -6.09 -35.80 2.27
CA ASP A 151 -6.88 -36.72 3.12
C ASP A 151 -6.00 -37.53 4.08
N ASP A 152 -4.70 -37.71 3.77
CA ASP A 152 -3.81 -38.64 4.47
C ASP A 152 -2.76 -37.94 5.36
N LYS A 153 -2.61 -36.61 5.27
CA LYS A 153 -1.52 -35.89 5.94
C LYS A 153 -2.01 -35.00 7.06
N GLY A 154 -1.24 -34.96 8.15
CA GLY A 154 -1.52 -34.09 9.28
C GLY A 154 -1.23 -32.62 8.97
N HIS A 155 -1.87 -31.72 9.73
CA HIS A 155 -1.73 -30.27 9.55
C HIS A 155 -0.26 -29.78 9.58
N SER A 156 0.57 -30.39 10.40
CA SER A 156 1.98 -30.03 10.53
C SER A 156 2.82 -30.40 9.29
N GLU A 157 2.54 -31.55 8.65
CA GLU A 157 3.17 -31.93 7.38
C GLU A 157 2.72 -31.04 6.24
N MET A 158 1.45 -30.68 6.23
CA MET A 158 0.90 -29.75 5.22
C MET A 158 1.54 -28.36 5.32
N MET A 159 1.85 -27.92 6.52
CA MET A 159 2.52 -26.64 6.75
C MET A 159 3.96 -26.65 6.21
N GLU A 160 4.70 -27.73 6.42
CA GLU A 160 6.07 -27.91 5.87
C GLU A 160 6.08 -27.88 4.33
N TYR A 161 5.10 -28.56 3.70
CA TYR A 161 4.96 -28.51 2.24
C TYR A 161 4.57 -27.11 1.72
N ALA A 162 3.74 -26.39 2.46
CA ALA A 162 3.35 -25.01 2.10
C ALA A 162 4.57 -24.06 2.17
N GLU A 163 5.41 -24.18 3.20
CA GLU A 163 6.64 -23.40 3.35
C GLU A 163 7.67 -23.71 2.25
N ASP A 164 7.86 -24.99 1.88
CA ASP A 164 8.74 -25.38 0.77
C ASP A 164 8.23 -24.82 -0.57
N LEU A 165 6.92 -24.89 -0.79
CA LEU A 165 6.30 -24.33 -1.99
C LEU A 165 6.44 -22.80 -2.06
N GLU A 166 6.22 -22.10 -0.93
CA GLU A 166 6.42 -20.66 -0.84
C GLU A 166 7.87 -20.27 -1.15
N GLY A 167 8.84 -21.04 -0.61
CA GLY A 167 10.26 -20.83 -0.89
C GLY A 167 10.59 -20.91 -2.38
N ARG A 168 10.06 -21.93 -3.07
CA ARG A 168 10.29 -22.13 -4.51
C ARG A 168 9.59 -21.11 -5.42
N LEU A 169 8.50 -20.52 -4.97
CA LEU A 169 7.76 -19.49 -5.72
C LEU A 169 8.38 -18.10 -5.59
N LYS A 170 9.23 -17.88 -4.59
CA LYS A 170 9.95 -16.61 -4.37
C LYS A 170 11.29 -16.53 -5.10
N GLU A 171 11.79 -17.65 -5.67
CA GLU A 171 12.96 -17.68 -6.55
C GLU A 171 12.61 -17.32 -8.01
#